data_6a59274e199e61763a85de313f29570a
#
_entry.id   6a59274e199e61763a85de313f29570a
#
_cell.length_a   1.000
_cell.length_b   1.000
_cell.length_c   1.000
_cell.angle_alpha   90.00
_cell.angle_beta   90.00
_cell.angle_gamma   90.00
#
_symmetry.space_group_name_H-M   'P 1'
#
loop_
_entity.id
_entity.type
_entity.pdbx_description
1 polymer ?
#
loop_
_entity_poly.entity_id
_entity_poly.type
_entity_poly.pdbx_seq_one_letter_code
_entity_poly.pdbx_strand_id
1 'polypeptide(L)'
;APSYVLNQLILKGMHRTYDELVSEYDFKDYAFSKLRERYKAWTGNSMEEKLFDSFDMRDEHGKLTNAGALLADDSPIRHSRLFCTRWNGLDKSGGMVDALDSAEFSGSLIILLNEGVSFVKRNMKTRWKKTADSRVEMPDYCERSVFEALVNALIHRDYLILGSEVHIDIYDDRLTIYSPGGMADGTRIQERDLSSISSTRRNPVLADIFGRLGYMERQGSGFKKITETYRAAHNYRDELEPKFYSDASSFQVTLYNLNYGTAA
;
A
#
# COMPACT_ATOMS: atom_id res chain seq x y z
N ALA A 1 11.88 23.44 -13.10
CA ALA A 1 11.49 22.31 -12.28
C ALA A 1 10.18 21.71 -12.83
N PRO A 2 9.99 20.39 -12.79
CA PRO A 2 8.71 19.79 -13.14
C PRO A 2 7.56 20.37 -12.27
N SER A 3 6.35 20.47 -12.82
CA SER A 3 5.20 21.10 -12.14
C SER A 3 4.90 20.46 -10.76
N TYR A 4 5.08 19.14 -10.62
CA TYR A 4 4.86 18.47 -9.35
C TYR A 4 5.86 18.91 -8.25
N VAL A 5 7.12 19.20 -8.60
CA VAL A 5 8.12 19.71 -7.65
C VAL A 5 7.74 21.11 -7.16
N LEU A 6 7.23 21.95 -8.07
CA LEU A 6 6.73 23.28 -7.70
C LEU A 6 5.55 23.18 -6.74
N ASN A 7 4.60 22.30 -7.03
CA ASN A 7 3.44 22.05 -6.16
C ASN A 7 3.87 21.53 -4.76
N GLN A 8 4.85 20.63 -4.69
CA GLN A 8 5.42 20.18 -3.41
C GLN A 8 6.04 21.33 -2.62
N LEU A 9 6.79 22.23 -3.27
CA LEU A 9 7.39 23.40 -2.62
C LEU A 9 6.34 24.39 -2.10
N ILE A 10 5.28 24.62 -2.89
CA ILE A 10 4.15 25.45 -2.47
C ILE A 10 3.48 24.87 -1.22
N LEU A 11 3.14 23.58 -1.22
CA LEU A 11 2.53 22.92 -0.06
C LEU A 11 3.43 22.97 1.17
N LYS A 12 4.73 22.71 1.01
CA LYS A 12 5.70 22.85 2.11
C LYS A 12 5.77 24.27 2.66
N GLY A 13 5.77 25.29 1.78
CA GLY A 13 5.72 26.69 2.19
C GLY A 13 4.45 27.09 2.94
N MET A 14 3.33 26.44 2.62
CA MET A 14 2.04 26.63 3.30
C MET A 14 1.89 25.75 4.55
N HIS A 15 2.86 24.92 4.90
CA HIS A 15 2.78 23.90 5.97
C HIS A 15 1.57 22.97 5.82
N ARG A 16 1.25 22.56 4.56
CA ARG A 16 0.13 21.70 4.22
C ARG A 16 0.60 20.43 3.51
N THR A 17 -0.18 19.36 3.65
CA THR A 17 0.01 18.12 2.90
C THR A 17 -1.10 17.96 1.86
N TYR A 18 -0.90 17.08 0.86
CA TYR A 18 -1.89 16.86 -0.19
C TYR A 18 -3.24 16.41 0.38
N ASP A 19 -3.23 15.50 1.33
CA ASP A 19 -4.42 14.89 1.90
C ASP A 19 -5.26 15.83 2.77
N GLU A 20 -4.66 16.92 3.30
CA GLU A 20 -5.35 17.99 4.04
C GLU A 20 -6.07 19.00 3.16
N LEU A 21 -5.74 19.07 1.87
CA LEU A 21 -6.34 20.05 0.99
C LEU A 21 -7.82 19.78 0.77
N VAL A 22 -8.64 20.83 0.89
CA VAL A 22 -10.06 20.78 0.56
C VAL A 22 -10.23 20.66 -0.95
N SER A 23 -11.06 19.73 -1.40
CA SER A 23 -11.38 19.48 -2.79
C SER A 23 -12.65 20.22 -3.22
N GLU A 24 -13.00 20.13 -4.50
CA GLU A 24 -14.26 20.66 -5.03
C GLU A 24 -15.49 19.76 -4.76
N TYR A 25 -15.28 18.54 -4.24
CA TYR A 25 -16.31 17.52 -4.10
C TYR A 25 -17.12 17.68 -2.81
N ASP A 26 -18.44 17.57 -2.90
CA ASP A 26 -19.35 17.64 -1.75
C ASP A 26 -19.46 16.27 -1.06
N PHE A 27 -19.30 16.22 0.27
CA PHE A 27 -19.40 15.00 1.07
C PHE A 27 -20.72 14.24 0.84
N LYS A 28 -21.85 14.97 0.67
CA LYS A 28 -23.18 14.39 0.48
C LYS A 28 -23.33 13.57 -0.81
N ASP A 29 -22.47 13.79 -1.80
CA ASP A 29 -22.53 13.14 -3.10
C ASP A 29 -21.76 11.81 -3.15
N TYR A 30 -21.11 11.43 -2.02
CA TYR A 30 -20.27 10.24 -1.94
C TYR A 30 -20.69 9.29 -0.82
N ALA A 31 -20.54 8.00 -1.06
CA ALA A 31 -20.73 6.94 -0.08
C ALA A 31 -19.39 6.52 0.56
N PHE A 32 -19.47 6.06 1.81
CA PHE A 32 -18.32 5.61 2.62
C PHE A 32 -18.64 4.26 3.28
N SER A 33 -19.28 3.35 2.56
CA SER A 33 -19.75 2.08 3.12
C SER A 33 -18.57 1.21 3.56
N LYS A 34 -17.50 1.13 2.77
CA LYS A 34 -16.30 0.34 3.10
C LYS A 34 -15.54 0.89 4.31
N LEU A 35 -15.47 2.21 4.43
CA LEU A 35 -14.88 2.85 5.60
C LEU A 35 -15.70 2.57 6.87
N ARG A 36 -17.02 2.74 6.81
CA ARG A 36 -17.94 2.48 7.92
C ARG A 36 -17.93 1.02 8.34
N GLU A 37 -17.95 0.10 7.38
CA GLU A 37 -17.87 -1.35 7.60
C GLU A 37 -16.55 -1.71 8.32
N ARG A 38 -15.42 -1.22 7.84
CA ARG A 38 -14.12 -1.48 8.46
C ARG A 38 -14.00 -0.88 9.85
N TYR A 39 -14.46 0.37 10.03
CA TYR A 39 -14.45 1.03 11.34
C TYR A 39 -15.26 0.22 12.36
N LYS A 40 -16.47 -0.22 12.00
CA LYS A 40 -17.32 -1.06 12.85
C LYS A 40 -16.67 -2.40 13.16
N ALA A 41 -16.08 -3.06 12.17
CA ALA A 41 -15.40 -4.35 12.36
C ALA A 41 -14.21 -4.25 13.32
N TRP A 42 -13.50 -3.12 13.32
CA TRP A 42 -12.32 -2.92 14.18
C TRP A 42 -12.67 -2.42 15.59
N THR A 43 -13.57 -1.45 15.70
CA THR A 43 -13.88 -0.78 16.97
C THR A 43 -15.09 -1.35 17.70
N GLY A 44 -15.92 -2.14 17.03
CA GLY A 44 -17.25 -2.59 17.51
C GLY A 44 -18.34 -1.52 17.43
N ASN A 45 -18.01 -0.27 17.09
CA ASN A 45 -18.93 0.87 17.08
C ASN A 45 -19.28 1.31 15.65
N SER A 46 -20.49 1.85 15.47
CA SER A 46 -20.85 2.51 14.22
C SER A 46 -20.09 3.82 14.05
N MET A 47 -19.65 4.10 12.84
CA MET A 47 -19.00 5.37 12.51
C MET A 47 -20.05 6.46 12.35
N GLU A 48 -20.16 7.32 13.38
CA GLU A 48 -21.07 8.46 13.36
C GLU A 48 -20.55 9.57 12.43
N GLU A 49 -21.47 10.41 11.96
CA GLU A 49 -21.14 11.46 10.99
C GLU A 49 -20.11 12.47 11.50
N LYS A 50 -20.17 12.82 12.79
CA LYS A 50 -19.17 13.71 13.43
C LYS A 50 -17.72 13.20 13.34
N LEU A 51 -17.52 11.90 13.13
CA LEU A 51 -16.17 11.33 12.98
C LEU A 51 -15.51 11.73 11.65
N PHE A 52 -16.31 12.07 10.62
CA PHE A 52 -15.76 12.57 9.37
C PHE A 52 -15.10 13.93 9.56
N ASP A 53 -15.68 14.79 10.42
CA ASP A 53 -15.09 16.08 10.78
C ASP A 53 -13.83 15.88 11.63
N SER A 54 -13.90 15.01 12.65
CA SER A 54 -12.77 14.75 13.56
C SER A 54 -11.62 13.94 12.92
N PHE A 55 -11.85 13.37 11.75
CA PHE A 55 -10.83 12.67 10.94
C PHE A 55 -10.32 13.53 9.79
N ASP A 56 -10.67 14.80 9.76
CA ASP A 56 -10.30 15.76 8.71
C ASP A 56 -10.66 15.27 7.30
N MET A 57 -11.80 14.56 7.17
CA MET A 57 -12.28 14.05 5.88
C MET A 57 -13.15 15.04 5.12
N ARG A 58 -13.68 16.04 5.80
CA ARG A 58 -14.45 17.16 5.23
C ARG A 58 -14.20 18.44 6.01
N ASP A 59 -14.46 19.58 5.37
CA ASP A 59 -14.42 20.88 6.00
C ASP A 59 -15.77 21.29 6.61
N GLU A 60 -15.82 22.47 7.25
CA GLU A 60 -17.02 23.03 7.87
C GLU A 60 -18.16 23.36 6.86
N HIS A 61 -17.84 23.45 5.57
CA HIS A 61 -18.81 23.69 4.50
C HIS A 61 -19.30 22.38 3.85
N GLY A 62 -18.86 21.23 4.34
CA GLY A 62 -19.21 19.90 3.82
C GLY A 62 -18.48 19.53 2.53
N LYS A 63 -17.36 20.20 2.22
CA LYS A 63 -16.47 19.78 1.12
C LYS A 63 -15.51 18.69 1.63
N LEU A 64 -15.28 17.68 0.79
CA LEU A 64 -14.27 16.67 1.08
C LEU A 64 -12.86 17.26 1.08
N THR A 65 -12.05 16.86 2.03
CA THR A 65 -10.60 16.92 1.86
C THR A 65 -10.15 15.86 0.84
N ASN A 66 -8.92 15.97 0.33
CA ASN A 66 -8.39 14.92 -0.53
C ASN A 66 -8.30 13.56 0.20
N ALA A 67 -8.07 13.53 1.51
CA ALA A 67 -8.18 12.31 2.31
C ALA A 67 -9.60 11.72 2.26
N GLY A 68 -10.62 12.57 2.45
CA GLY A 68 -12.02 12.16 2.30
C GLY A 68 -12.34 11.63 0.92
N ALA A 69 -11.90 12.33 -0.13
CA ALA A 69 -12.09 11.93 -1.51
C ALA A 69 -11.42 10.59 -1.85
N LEU A 70 -10.22 10.32 -1.31
CA LEU A 70 -9.51 9.05 -1.48
C LEU A 70 -10.16 7.87 -0.73
N LEU A 71 -11.00 8.14 0.27
CA LEU A 71 -11.69 7.12 1.07
C LEU A 71 -13.17 6.94 0.69
N ALA A 72 -13.70 7.75 -0.23
CA ALA A 72 -15.01 7.56 -0.80
C ALA A 72 -15.09 6.25 -1.60
N ASP A 73 -16.18 5.50 -1.51
CA ASP A 73 -16.34 4.20 -2.18
C ASP A 73 -16.05 4.31 -3.69
N ASP A 74 -16.61 5.34 -4.33
CA ASP A 74 -16.28 5.74 -5.70
C ASP A 74 -15.38 6.99 -5.65
N SER A 75 -14.09 6.79 -5.37
CA SER A 75 -13.13 7.90 -5.26
C SER A 75 -13.09 8.76 -6.52
N PRO A 76 -13.30 10.10 -6.42
CA PRO A 76 -13.19 10.99 -7.56
C PRO A 76 -11.73 11.24 -8.00
N ILE A 77 -10.76 10.79 -7.23
CA ILE A 77 -9.33 10.96 -7.53
C ILE A 77 -8.91 9.92 -8.57
N ARG A 78 -9.01 10.27 -9.84
CA ARG A 78 -8.85 9.35 -11.00
C ARG A 78 -7.52 8.61 -11.06
N HIS A 79 -6.44 9.20 -10.56
CA HIS A 79 -5.11 8.58 -10.55
C HIS A 79 -4.86 7.73 -9.29
N SER A 80 -5.84 7.63 -8.38
CA SER A 80 -5.82 6.69 -7.26
C SER A 80 -6.29 5.32 -7.74
N ARG A 81 -5.38 4.57 -8.35
CA ARG A 81 -5.62 3.25 -8.92
C ARG A 81 -4.54 2.27 -8.49
N LEU A 82 -4.88 1.00 -8.61
CA LEU A 82 -3.98 -0.12 -8.39
C LEU A 82 -3.99 -1.04 -9.62
N PHE A 83 -2.83 -1.21 -10.25
CA PHE A 83 -2.62 -2.16 -11.33
C PHE A 83 -1.92 -3.39 -10.78
N CYS A 84 -2.45 -4.56 -11.10
CA CYS A 84 -1.92 -5.83 -10.66
C CYS A 84 -1.67 -6.73 -11.86
N THR A 85 -0.48 -7.32 -11.97
CA THR A 85 -0.15 -8.24 -13.07
C THR A 85 0.63 -9.44 -12.53
N ARG A 86 0.21 -10.64 -12.93
CA ARG A 86 0.98 -11.87 -12.77
C ARG A 86 1.66 -12.19 -14.10
N TRP A 87 2.95 -11.92 -14.18
CA TRP A 87 3.77 -12.17 -15.35
C TRP A 87 4.08 -13.65 -15.52
N ASN A 88 4.32 -14.08 -16.75
CA ASN A 88 4.73 -15.43 -17.08
C ASN A 88 6.26 -15.49 -17.15
N GLY A 89 6.91 -15.88 -16.06
CA GLY A 89 8.37 -15.97 -15.98
C GLY A 89 9.00 -14.95 -15.05
N LEU A 90 10.24 -14.54 -15.34
CA LEU A 90 11.09 -13.72 -14.48
C LEU A 90 11.08 -12.23 -14.82
N ASP A 91 10.51 -11.86 -15.97
CA ASP A 91 10.43 -10.46 -16.43
C ASP A 91 9.12 -10.20 -17.19
N LYS A 92 8.95 -8.96 -17.67
CA LYS A 92 7.74 -8.50 -18.39
C LYS A 92 7.67 -8.95 -19.86
N SER A 93 8.67 -9.64 -20.37
CA SER A 93 8.81 -10.03 -21.79
C SER A 93 9.06 -11.53 -21.97
N GLY A 94 8.38 -12.36 -21.22
CA GLY A 94 8.69 -13.80 -21.05
C GLY A 94 8.18 -14.76 -22.10
N GLY A 95 7.94 -14.39 -23.36
CA GLY A 95 7.63 -15.35 -24.43
C GLY A 95 6.29 -15.16 -25.15
N MET A 96 5.60 -16.23 -25.57
CA MET A 96 4.33 -16.15 -26.33
C MET A 96 3.14 -15.66 -25.50
N VAL A 97 3.21 -15.77 -24.17
CA VAL A 97 2.19 -15.29 -23.22
C VAL A 97 2.91 -14.46 -22.17
N ASP A 98 2.66 -13.17 -22.17
CA ASP A 98 3.36 -12.22 -21.30
C ASP A 98 2.78 -12.22 -19.87
N ALA A 99 1.47 -12.25 -19.71
CA ALA A 99 0.80 -12.21 -18.41
C ALA A 99 -0.19 -13.38 -18.24
N LEU A 100 -0.22 -13.95 -17.02
CA LEU A 100 -1.12 -15.04 -16.64
C LEU A 100 -2.41 -14.54 -15.99
N ASP A 101 -2.36 -13.37 -15.32
CA ASP A 101 -3.51 -12.69 -14.72
C ASP A 101 -3.23 -11.19 -14.69
N SER A 102 -4.26 -10.39 -14.88
CA SER A 102 -4.16 -8.93 -14.82
C SER A 102 -5.47 -8.32 -14.31
N ALA A 103 -5.37 -7.30 -13.48
CA ALA A 103 -6.52 -6.56 -12.96
C ALA A 103 -6.15 -5.09 -12.70
N GLU A 104 -7.14 -4.23 -12.91
CA GLU A 104 -7.08 -2.82 -12.55
C GLU A 104 -8.20 -2.53 -11.54
N PHE A 105 -7.84 -1.84 -10.44
CA PHE A 105 -8.77 -1.49 -9.39
C PHE A 105 -8.81 0.03 -9.21
N SER A 106 -10.01 0.55 -8.95
CA SER A 106 -10.29 1.94 -8.61
C SER A 106 -11.26 2.02 -7.44
N GLY A 107 -11.50 3.21 -6.91
CA GLY A 107 -12.36 3.43 -5.75
C GLY A 107 -11.56 3.81 -4.50
N SER A 108 -12.12 3.54 -3.32
CA SER A 108 -11.48 3.92 -2.06
C SER A 108 -10.18 3.18 -1.82
N LEU A 109 -9.27 3.78 -1.06
CA LEU A 109 -8.01 3.12 -0.67
C LEU A 109 -8.24 1.79 0.08
N ILE A 110 -9.38 1.65 0.76
CA ILE A 110 -9.76 0.39 1.42
C ILE A 110 -10.09 -0.68 0.38
N ILE A 111 -10.78 -0.31 -0.69
CA ILE A 111 -11.04 -1.22 -1.82
C ILE A 111 -9.71 -1.62 -2.46
N LEU A 112 -8.86 -0.64 -2.80
CA LEU A 112 -7.56 -0.93 -3.43
C LEU A 112 -6.70 -1.87 -2.57
N LEU A 113 -6.68 -1.66 -1.25
CA LEU A 113 -5.96 -2.53 -0.31
C LEU A 113 -6.51 -3.96 -0.33
N ASN A 114 -7.81 -4.13 -0.20
CA ASN A 114 -8.45 -5.45 -0.13
C ASN A 114 -8.32 -6.21 -1.45
N GLU A 115 -8.52 -5.54 -2.57
CA GLU A 115 -8.41 -6.14 -3.91
C GLU A 115 -6.96 -6.50 -4.25
N GLY A 116 -5.99 -5.65 -3.89
CA GLY A 116 -4.57 -5.96 -4.07
C GLY A 116 -4.11 -7.17 -3.27
N VAL A 117 -4.50 -7.27 -2.00
CA VAL A 117 -4.22 -8.46 -1.17
C VAL A 117 -4.90 -9.71 -1.76
N SER A 118 -6.15 -9.57 -2.22
CA SER A 118 -6.90 -10.67 -2.84
C SER A 118 -6.25 -11.12 -4.14
N PHE A 119 -5.74 -10.16 -4.95
CA PHE A 119 -5.00 -10.47 -6.17
C PHE A 119 -3.74 -11.29 -5.87
N VAL A 120 -2.95 -10.90 -4.87
CA VAL A 120 -1.76 -11.66 -4.49
C VAL A 120 -2.14 -13.06 -4.00
N LYS A 121 -3.15 -13.18 -3.15
CA LYS A 121 -3.61 -14.48 -2.63
C LYS A 121 -4.03 -15.46 -3.72
N ARG A 122 -4.75 -15.02 -4.76
CA ARG A 122 -5.16 -15.91 -5.85
C ARG A 122 -4.02 -16.27 -6.81
N ASN A 123 -2.93 -15.49 -6.81
CA ASN A 123 -1.77 -15.70 -7.70
C ASN A 123 -0.54 -16.30 -7.00
N MET A 124 -0.62 -16.58 -5.69
CA MET A 124 0.42 -17.28 -4.94
C MET A 124 0.00 -18.73 -4.65
N LYS A 125 0.99 -19.58 -4.41
CA LYS A 125 0.78 -20.97 -3.97
C LYS A 125 1.18 -21.09 -2.50
N THR A 126 0.47 -21.95 -1.79
CA THR A 126 0.84 -22.36 -0.43
C THR A 126 1.15 -23.86 -0.45
N ARG A 127 2.42 -24.19 -0.26
CA ARG A 127 2.86 -25.58 -0.03
C ARG A 127 2.64 -25.92 1.44
N TRP A 128 2.61 -27.18 1.75
CA TRP A 128 2.50 -27.62 3.13
C TRP A 128 3.26 -28.94 3.35
N LYS A 129 3.74 -29.14 4.57
CA LYS A 129 4.38 -30.37 5.01
C LYS A 129 3.66 -30.90 6.24
N LYS A 130 3.38 -32.21 6.26
CA LYS A 130 2.83 -32.87 7.45
C LYS A 130 3.88 -32.90 8.56
N THR A 131 3.44 -32.62 9.77
CA THR A 131 4.15 -32.93 11.02
C THR A 131 3.48 -34.12 11.70
N ALA A 132 3.91 -34.52 12.90
CA ALA A 132 3.34 -35.67 13.61
C ALA A 132 1.84 -35.46 13.95
N ASP A 133 1.43 -34.24 14.21
CA ASP A 133 0.12 -33.84 14.74
C ASP A 133 -0.58 -32.71 13.98
N SER A 134 0.10 -32.10 13.00
CA SER A 134 -0.40 -30.93 12.28
C SER A 134 0.18 -30.81 10.86
N ARG A 135 0.08 -29.64 10.27
CA ARG A 135 0.79 -29.28 9.03
C ARG A 135 1.45 -27.90 9.18
N VAL A 136 2.60 -27.74 8.56
CA VAL A 136 3.27 -26.45 8.40
C VAL A 136 2.96 -25.93 7.00
N GLU A 137 2.40 -24.73 6.91
CA GLU A 137 2.13 -24.04 5.65
C GLU A 137 3.34 -23.19 5.23
N MET A 138 3.65 -23.23 3.95
CA MET A 138 4.78 -22.55 3.34
C MET A 138 4.27 -21.77 2.12
N PRO A 139 3.72 -20.57 2.32
CA PRO A 139 3.25 -19.72 1.22
C PRO A 139 4.43 -19.19 0.40
N ASP A 140 4.17 -18.83 -0.85
CA ASP A 140 5.16 -18.16 -1.71
C ASP A 140 5.56 -16.80 -1.13
N TYR A 141 4.62 -16.09 -0.50
CA TYR A 141 4.81 -14.78 0.13
C TYR A 141 4.14 -14.74 1.49
N CYS A 142 4.74 -14.07 2.47
CA CYS A 142 4.14 -13.84 3.78
C CYS A 142 2.99 -12.81 3.64
N GLU A 143 1.76 -13.22 3.89
CA GLU A 143 0.57 -12.37 3.74
C GLU A 143 0.68 -11.05 4.53
N ARG A 144 1.23 -11.09 5.75
CA ARG A 144 1.44 -9.89 6.57
C ARG A 144 2.41 -8.91 5.92
N SER A 145 3.48 -9.39 5.29
CA SER A 145 4.45 -8.55 4.59
C SER A 145 3.86 -7.90 3.35
N VAL A 146 3.05 -8.66 2.58
CA VAL A 146 2.32 -8.13 1.42
C VAL A 146 1.35 -7.03 1.86
N PHE A 147 0.56 -7.29 2.91
CA PHE A 147 -0.39 -6.33 3.45
C PHE A 147 0.30 -5.03 3.89
N GLU A 148 1.36 -5.12 4.70
CA GLU A 148 2.11 -3.96 5.21
C GLU A 148 2.76 -3.16 4.07
N ALA A 149 3.35 -3.85 3.08
CA ALA A 149 3.95 -3.20 1.92
C ALA A 149 2.92 -2.46 1.07
N LEU A 150 1.72 -3.04 0.88
CA LEU A 150 0.66 -2.41 0.12
C LEU A 150 0.02 -1.23 0.88
N VAL A 151 -0.19 -1.36 2.19
CA VAL A 151 -0.63 -0.23 3.03
C VAL A 151 0.34 0.94 2.88
N ASN A 152 1.65 0.68 3.02
CA ASN A 152 2.68 1.72 2.87
C ASN A 152 2.67 2.33 1.46
N ALA A 153 2.52 1.53 0.41
CA ALA A 153 2.47 2.00 -0.97
C ALA A 153 1.28 2.94 -1.23
N LEU A 154 0.11 2.66 -0.65
CA LEU A 154 -1.09 3.48 -0.79
C LEU A 154 -1.03 4.76 0.05
N ILE A 155 -0.58 4.67 1.32
CA ILE A 155 -0.59 5.80 2.25
C ILE A 155 0.55 6.78 1.98
N HIS A 156 1.73 6.28 1.61
CA HIS A 156 2.90 7.13 1.34
C HIS A 156 3.06 7.53 -0.13
N ARG A 157 2.13 7.11 -1.01
CA ARG A 157 2.08 7.57 -2.40
C ARG A 157 2.13 9.10 -2.49
N ASP A 158 2.89 9.61 -3.45
CA ASP A 158 2.83 11.02 -3.80
C ASP A 158 1.67 11.28 -4.77
N TYR A 159 0.56 11.77 -4.22
CA TYR A 159 -0.65 12.07 -5.00
C TYR A 159 -0.53 13.34 -5.87
N LEU A 160 0.57 14.08 -5.79
CA LEU A 160 0.89 15.15 -6.74
C LEU A 160 1.45 14.62 -8.07
N ILE A 161 1.91 13.37 -8.08
CA ILE A 161 2.37 12.70 -9.31
C ILE A 161 1.16 12.14 -10.04
N LEU A 162 0.80 12.80 -11.14
CA LEU A 162 -0.28 12.39 -12.03
C LEU A 162 0.27 11.42 -13.10
N GLY A 163 -0.57 10.48 -13.57
CA GLY A 163 -0.22 9.57 -14.67
C GLY A 163 0.74 8.44 -14.27
N SER A 164 0.83 8.14 -12.97
CA SER A 164 1.52 6.96 -12.45
C SER A 164 0.75 6.42 -11.25
N GLU A 165 0.53 5.14 -11.21
CA GLU A 165 -0.32 4.44 -10.25
C GLU A 165 0.52 3.53 -9.34
N VAL A 166 -0.12 2.92 -8.34
CA VAL A 166 0.49 1.84 -7.55
C VAL A 166 0.40 0.55 -8.37
N HIS A 167 1.50 -0.21 -8.41
CA HIS A 167 1.58 -1.48 -9.15
C HIS A 167 1.94 -2.64 -8.24
N ILE A 168 1.31 -3.79 -8.47
CA ILE A 168 1.72 -5.10 -7.98
C ILE A 168 2.11 -5.93 -9.19
N ASP A 169 3.39 -6.26 -9.31
CA ASP A 169 3.90 -7.16 -10.34
C ASP A 169 4.37 -8.46 -9.67
N ILE A 170 3.79 -9.59 -10.04
CA ILE A 170 4.16 -10.92 -9.54
C ILE A 170 4.88 -11.67 -10.65
N TYR A 171 6.11 -12.11 -10.38
CA TYR A 171 6.92 -12.96 -11.22
C TYR A 171 7.04 -14.36 -10.60
N ASP A 172 7.76 -15.27 -11.26
CA ASP A 172 7.95 -16.61 -10.69
C ASP A 172 8.81 -16.58 -9.41
N ASP A 173 9.82 -15.71 -9.37
CA ASP A 173 10.81 -15.61 -8.29
C ASP A 173 10.51 -14.52 -7.26
N ARG A 174 9.64 -13.56 -7.57
CA ARG A 174 9.39 -12.40 -6.71
C ARG A 174 8.04 -11.74 -6.96
N LEU A 175 7.64 -10.93 -6.01
CA LEU A 175 6.58 -9.93 -6.09
C LEU A 175 7.19 -8.56 -5.86
N THR A 176 6.82 -7.57 -6.68
CA THR A 176 7.19 -6.17 -6.46
C THR A 176 5.96 -5.30 -6.24
N ILE A 177 6.05 -4.38 -5.29
CA ILE A 177 5.04 -3.33 -5.07
C ILE A 177 5.72 -2.00 -5.32
N TYR A 178 5.25 -1.30 -6.34
CA TYR A 178 5.72 0.03 -6.74
C TYR A 178 4.73 1.10 -6.30
N SER A 179 5.25 2.23 -5.84
CA SER A 179 4.45 3.42 -5.51
C SER A 179 5.12 4.68 -6.05
N PRO A 180 4.36 5.60 -6.68
CA PRO A 180 4.87 6.91 -7.09
C PRO A 180 5.31 7.75 -5.89
N GLY A 181 6.49 8.38 -6.00
CA GLY A 181 7.11 9.22 -4.98
C GLY A 181 8.15 8.48 -4.15
N GLY A 182 9.33 9.09 -3.99
CA GLY A 182 10.41 8.57 -3.15
C GLY A 182 10.11 8.70 -1.65
N MET A 183 11.14 8.63 -0.82
CA MET A 183 10.99 8.87 0.62
C MET A 183 10.51 10.30 0.88
N ALA A 184 9.58 10.48 1.85
CA ALA A 184 8.98 11.77 2.15
C ALA A 184 10.00 12.80 2.69
N ASP A 185 11.09 12.33 3.31
CA ASP A 185 12.21 13.15 3.78
C ASP A 185 13.29 13.43 2.71
N GLY A 186 13.12 12.90 1.49
CA GLY A 186 14.03 13.06 0.36
C GLY A 186 15.27 12.16 0.42
N THR A 187 15.38 11.27 1.41
CA THR A 187 16.49 10.31 1.52
C THR A 187 16.26 9.11 0.60
N ARG A 188 17.27 8.27 0.43
CA ARG A 188 17.17 7.00 -0.27
C ARG A 188 17.16 5.87 0.75
N ILE A 189 16.15 5.00 0.67
CA ILE A 189 15.95 3.90 1.64
C ILE A 189 17.14 2.94 1.69
N GLN A 190 17.75 2.65 0.55
CA GLN A 190 18.91 1.75 0.43
C GLN A 190 20.19 2.29 1.06
N GLU A 191 20.23 3.57 1.43
CA GLU A 191 21.34 4.21 2.13
C GLU A 191 21.10 4.34 3.65
N ARG A 192 19.97 3.79 4.15
CA ARG A 192 19.54 3.92 5.54
C ARG A 192 19.57 2.58 6.28
N ASP A 193 19.84 2.63 7.56
CA ASP A 193 19.57 1.50 8.43
C ASP A 193 18.06 1.42 8.71
N LEU A 194 17.43 0.33 8.27
CA LEU A 194 15.99 0.09 8.41
C LEU A 194 15.52 0.07 9.86
N SER A 195 16.41 -0.24 10.81
CA SER A 195 16.09 -0.25 12.25
C SER A 195 15.97 1.16 12.86
N SER A 196 16.57 2.17 12.22
CA SER A 196 16.66 3.55 12.69
C SER A 196 15.76 4.53 11.92
N ILE A 197 14.93 4.05 10.98
CA ILE A 197 14.09 4.91 10.15
C ILE A 197 12.93 5.44 10.98
N SER A 198 12.88 6.76 11.14
CA SER A 198 11.72 7.45 11.68
C SER A 198 10.59 7.50 10.66
N SER A 199 9.35 7.35 11.14
CA SER A 199 8.17 7.46 10.28
C SER A 199 7.94 8.92 9.88
N THR A 200 8.33 9.29 8.66
CA THR A 200 7.94 10.56 8.04
C THR A 200 6.73 10.33 7.16
N ARG A 201 5.59 10.91 7.54
CA ARG A 201 4.32 10.69 6.85
C ARG A 201 4.15 11.70 5.73
N ARG A 202 4.00 11.23 4.49
CA ARG A 202 3.67 12.08 3.35
C ARG A 202 2.22 12.59 3.43
N ASN A 203 1.30 11.70 3.81
CA ASN A 203 -0.12 11.96 3.94
C ASN A 203 -0.55 11.64 5.39
N PRO A 204 -0.39 12.59 6.32
CA PRO A 204 -0.60 12.36 7.76
C PRO A 204 -2.06 12.07 8.11
N VAL A 205 -3.03 12.69 7.42
CA VAL A 205 -4.47 12.45 7.65
C VAL A 205 -4.82 11.01 7.30
N LEU A 206 -4.40 10.53 6.11
CA LEU A 206 -4.60 9.14 5.71
C LEU A 206 -3.93 8.16 6.67
N ALA A 207 -2.69 8.45 7.08
CA ALA A 207 -1.97 7.60 8.02
C ALA A 207 -2.66 7.52 9.39
N ASP A 208 -3.23 8.63 9.88
CA ASP A 208 -3.99 8.63 11.14
C ASP A 208 -5.29 7.82 11.01
N ILE A 209 -6.05 7.99 9.92
CA ILE A 209 -7.26 7.22 9.65
C ILE A 209 -6.94 5.72 9.58
N PHE A 210 -5.92 5.30 8.81
CA PHE A 210 -5.53 3.90 8.71
C PHE A 210 -5.06 3.32 10.05
N GLY A 211 -4.40 4.13 10.89
CA GLY A 211 -4.09 3.76 12.27
C GLY A 211 -5.34 3.49 13.11
N ARG A 212 -6.36 4.35 12.99
CA ARG A 212 -7.66 4.19 13.68
C ARG A 212 -8.48 3.02 13.17
N LEU A 213 -8.25 2.58 11.92
CA LEU A 213 -8.86 1.39 11.34
C LEU A 213 -8.08 0.10 11.67
N GLY A 214 -6.98 0.18 12.41
CA GLY A 214 -6.15 -0.97 12.77
C GLY A 214 -5.36 -1.55 11.61
N TYR A 215 -5.15 -0.79 10.54
CA TYR A 215 -4.38 -1.22 9.38
C TYR A 215 -2.88 -0.98 9.55
N MET A 216 -2.49 0.01 10.34
CA MET A 216 -1.08 0.32 10.60
C MET A 216 -0.84 0.75 12.04
N GLU A 217 0.40 0.62 12.49
CA GLU A 217 0.86 1.16 13.77
C GLU A 217 1.53 2.52 13.58
N ARG A 218 1.44 3.38 14.60
CA ARG A 218 1.96 4.75 14.54
C ARG A 218 3.48 4.87 14.72
N GLN A 219 4.18 3.76 15.01
CA GLN A 219 5.57 3.77 15.49
C GLN A 219 6.64 3.56 14.40
N GLY A 220 6.31 3.62 13.10
CA GLY A 220 7.30 3.45 12.02
C GLY A 220 7.86 2.04 11.88
N SER A 221 7.18 1.02 12.38
CA SER A 221 7.63 -0.37 12.41
C SER A 221 7.41 -1.15 11.10
N GLY A 222 6.91 -0.51 10.03
CA GLY A 222 6.48 -1.20 8.80
C GLY A 222 7.58 -2.02 8.12
N PHE A 223 8.75 -1.44 7.88
CA PHE A 223 9.88 -2.16 7.27
C PHE A 223 10.36 -3.33 8.13
N LYS A 224 10.48 -3.09 9.44
CA LYS A 224 10.87 -4.12 10.40
C LYS A 224 9.89 -5.29 10.39
N LYS A 225 8.57 -5.02 10.38
CA LYS A 225 7.55 -6.05 10.33
C LYS A 225 7.60 -6.88 9.05
N ILE A 226 7.80 -6.23 7.89
CA ILE A 226 7.96 -6.92 6.62
C ILE A 226 9.12 -7.91 6.71
N THR A 227 10.27 -7.44 7.15
CA THR A 227 11.50 -8.22 7.26
C THR A 227 11.39 -9.35 8.29
N GLU A 228 10.94 -9.04 9.51
CA GLU A 228 10.81 -10.04 10.59
C GLU A 228 9.80 -11.14 10.24
N THR A 229 8.69 -10.79 9.57
CA THR A 229 7.71 -11.78 9.12
C THR A 229 8.32 -12.73 8.10
N TYR A 230 9.17 -12.23 7.19
CA TYR A 230 9.89 -13.07 6.23
C TYR A 230 10.90 -13.97 6.93
N ARG A 231 11.71 -13.44 7.83
CA ARG A 231 12.70 -14.22 8.61
C ARG A 231 12.07 -15.31 9.47
N ALA A 232 10.83 -15.10 9.92
CA ALA A 232 10.08 -16.09 10.69
C ALA A 232 9.45 -17.20 9.83
N ALA A 233 9.46 -17.09 8.51
CA ALA A 233 8.90 -18.10 7.63
C ALA A 233 9.75 -19.38 7.62
N HIS A 234 9.09 -20.54 7.64
CA HIS A 234 9.75 -21.84 7.74
C HIS A 234 10.74 -22.13 6.59
N ASN A 235 10.44 -21.59 5.40
CA ASN A 235 11.24 -21.74 4.18
C ASN A 235 12.09 -20.51 3.85
N TYR A 236 12.30 -19.61 4.82
CA TYR A 236 13.17 -18.46 4.65
C TYR A 236 14.64 -18.87 4.46
N ARG A 237 15.33 -18.11 3.64
CA ARG A 237 16.78 -18.16 3.40
C ARG A 237 17.30 -16.72 3.27
N ASP A 238 18.52 -16.46 3.68
CA ASP A 238 19.07 -15.09 3.73
C ASP A 238 19.06 -14.36 2.38
N GLU A 239 19.23 -15.11 1.27
CA GLU A 239 19.15 -14.54 -0.07
C GLU A 239 17.74 -14.06 -0.46
N LEU A 240 16.69 -14.47 0.28
CA LEU A 240 15.29 -14.10 0.08
C LEU A 240 14.84 -12.92 0.96
N GLU A 241 15.78 -12.26 1.62
CA GLU A 241 15.51 -11.06 2.42
C GLU A 241 14.78 -9.99 1.57
N PRO A 242 13.64 -9.44 2.04
CA PRO A 242 12.94 -8.37 1.36
C PRO A 242 13.83 -7.18 1.04
N LYS A 243 13.71 -6.62 -0.16
CA LYS A 243 14.50 -5.46 -0.59
C LYS A 243 13.61 -4.24 -0.74
N PHE A 244 14.17 -3.10 -0.38
CA PHE A 244 13.55 -1.79 -0.49
C PHE A 244 14.43 -0.90 -1.36
N TYR A 245 13.81 -0.20 -2.30
CA TYR A 245 14.49 0.73 -3.16
C TYR A 245 13.69 2.02 -3.27
N SER A 246 14.36 3.15 -3.27
CA SER A 246 13.73 4.44 -3.58
C SER A 246 14.64 5.34 -4.38
N ASP A 247 14.04 6.12 -5.25
CA ASP A 247 14.66 7.27 -5.90
C ASP A 247 13.81 8.53 -5.66
N ALA A 248 14.06 9.61 -6.40
CA ALA A 248 13.32 10.86 -6.22
C ALA A 248 11.85 10.76 -6.62
N SER A 249 11.48 9.79 -7.46
CA SER A 249 10.15 9.66 -8.10
C SER A 249 9.39 8.41 -7.73
N SER A 250 10.03 7.46 -7.07
CA SER A 250 9.44 6.15 -6.81
C SER A 250 9.92 5.49 -5.53
N PHE A 251 9.09 4.60 -5.03
CA PHE A 251 9.42 3.65 -3.97
C PHE A 251 9.00 2.24 -4.39
N GLN A 252 9.86 1.25 -4.17
CA GLN A 252 9.60 -0.14 -4.51
C GLN A 252 9.96 -1.08 -3.36
N VAL A 253 9.07 -2.03 -3.07
CA VAL A 253 9.31 -3.18 -2.21
C VAL A 253 9.42 -4.42 -3.09
N THR A 254 10.45 -5.24 -2.87
CA THR A 254 10.59 -6.55 -3.50
C THR A 254 10.50 -7.64 -2.43
N LEU A 255 9.53 -8.52 -2.58
CA LEU A 255 9.32 -9.70 -1.75
C LEU A 255 9.66 -10.93 -2.60
N TYR A 256 10.66 -11.70 -2.21
CA TYR A 256 11.06 -12.90 -2.96
C TYR A 256 10.12 -14.07 -2.69
N ASN A 257 9.87 -14.88 -3.71
CA ASN A 257 9.09 -16.11 -3.59
C ASN A 257 9.88 -17.13 -2.76
N LEU A 258 9.38 -17.41 -1.56
CA LEU A 258 10.02 -18.31 -0.58
C LEU A 258 10.12 -19.76 -1.07
N ASN A 259 9.35 -20.14 -2.08
CA ASN A 259 9.33 -21.48 -2.67
C ASN A 259 10.05 -21.56 -4.03
N TYR A 260 10.58 -20.45 -4.55
CA TYR A 260 11.27 -20.46 -5.83
C TYR A 260 12.61 -21.20 -5.73
N GLY A 261 12.89 -22.05 -6.73
CA GLY A 261 14.14 -22.84 -6.77
C GLY A 261 14.25 -23.96 -5.71
N THR A 262 13.21 -24.17 -4.89
CA THR A 262 13.16 -25.34 -4.01
C THR A 262 12.61 -26.55 -4.76
N ALA A 263 13.29 -27.71 -4.63
CA ALA A 263 12.77 -28.97 -5.19
C ALA A 263 11.36 -29.25 -4.66
N ALA A 264 10.49 -29.78 -5.51
CA ALA A 264 9.12 -30.13 -5.14
C ALA A 264 9.09 -31.37 -4.24
#